data_7950f2be5ffdd64033a942b078324c01
#
_entry.id   7950f2be5ffdd64033a942b078324c01
#
_cell.length_a   1.000
_cell.length_b   1.000
_cell.length_c   1.000
_cell.angle_alpha   90.00
_cell.angle_beta   90.00
_cell.angle_gamma   90.00
#
_symmetry.space_group_name_H-M   'P 1'
#
loop_
_entity.id
_entity.type
_entity.pdbx_description
1 polymer ?
#
loop_
_entity_poly.entity_id
_entity_poly.type
_entity_poly.pdbx_seq_one_letter_code
_entity_poly.pdbx_strand_id
1 'polypeptide(L)'
;LFFTSLNAQNKFEYDYARFYSPLDSTGYIELYYSFFRPALKTVEINDVQLKQGELGVRIIDTISNETVIDNSWQLDIPVNGVQSDELLVGVLDFNLDFSNYQIFINASDLNNTKFEETSSFKVDLLPPANEDQSVSDIQLASQIVPQSSDENSIFYKNSMEVVPNPSLIFGDAIPVIFFYSEIYGLQSSSVDGYLIEQKLFNSDNNVVHSRKRTVDGINSSIVEMGAIPANKLNSGGYTLVVSVKNNNSNATVSSAKRVFIYNKDLLEQGTNFTDSEVSRIDSEFMVLSKDEIQYMWETAEYIATEMEKAQWEKLSDLASKRKFLSSFWEKRNPDKSSSVNELKNAYYERVAYVNRNYGNLSQNEGWKTDRGRVY
;
A
#
# COMPACT_ATOMS: atom_id res chain seq x y z
N LEU A 1 -10.94 27.45 -26.06
CA LEU A 1 -9.97 26.35 -26.00
C LEU A 1 -10.05 25.77 -24.58
N PHE A 2 -10.82 24.70 -24.44
CA PHE A 2 -10.89 23.96 -23.18
C PHE A 2 -9.68 23.05 -23.12
N PHE A 3 -8.73 23.35 -22.25
CA PHE A 3 -7.70 22.41 -21.85
C PHE A 3 -8.31 21.42 -20.85
N THR A 4 -8.62 20.24 -21.30
CA THR A 4 -8.84 19.11 -20.41
C THR A 4 -7.49 18.73 -19.80
N SER A 5 -7.28 19.07 -18.54
CA SER A 5 -6.18 18.52 -17.74
C SER A 5 -6.44 17.01 -17.59
N LEU A 6 -5.76 16.18 -18.35
CA LEU A 6 -5.66 14.76 -18.00
C LEU A 6 -4.86 14.67 -16.69
N ASN A 7 -5.56 14.47 -15.59
CA ASN A 7 -4.94 14.01 -14.35
C ASN A 7 -4.38 12.61 -14.65
N ALA A 8 -3.07 12.43 -14.49
CA ALA A 8 -2.44 11.12 -14.47
C ALA A 8 -2.73 10.48 -13.10
N GLN A 9 -3.99 10.12 -12.86
CA GLN A 9 -4.39 9.29 -11.73
C GLN A 9 -4.07 7.85 -12.10
N ASN A 10 -3.50 7.07 -11.18
CA ASN A 10 -3.28 5.65 -11.38
C ASN A 10 -4.59 5.01 -11.79
N LYS A 11 -4.57 4.23 -12.86
CA LYS A 11 -5.80 3.60 -13.38
C LYS A 11 -6.22 2.41 -12.54
N PHE A 12 -5.24 1.78 -11.91
CA PHE A 12 -5.41 0.65 -11.02
C PHE A 12 -4.46 0.76 -9.83
N GLU A 13 -4.94 0.44 -8.64
CA GLU A 13 -4.15 0.39 -7.41
C GLU A 13 -4.51 -0.87 -6.63
N TYR A 14 -3.55 -1.40 -5.89
CA TYR A 14 -3.77 -2.55 -5.03
C TYR A 14 -2.95 -2.46 -3.75
N ASP A 15 -3.44 -3.16 -2.75
CA ASP A 15 -2.76 -3.40 -1.48
C ASP A 15 -3.20 -4.77 -0.96
N TYR A 16 -2.53 -5.31 0.05
CA TYR A 16 -2.91 -6.57 0.67
C TYR A 16 -2.66 -6.56 2.18
N ALA A 17 -3.34 -7.48 2.87
CA ALA A 17 -3.07 -7.80 4.26
C ALA A 17 -3.18 -9.32 4.49
N ARG A 18 -2.34 -9.82 5.41
CA ARG A 18 -2.35 -11.22 5.85
C ARG A 18 -3.03 -11.32 7.19
N PHE A 19 -3.86 -12.33 7.31
CA PHE A 19 -4.57 -12.66 8.53
C PHE A 19 -4.38 -14.14 8.86
N TYR A 20 -4.73 -14.50 10.08
CA TYR A 20 -4.63 -15.85 10.58
C TYR A 20 -6.00 -16.39 10.98
N SER A 21 -6.31 -17.65 10.61
CA SER A 21 -7.48 -18.38 11.12
C SER A 21 -7.05 -19.34 12.23
N PRO A 22 -7.27 -18.98 13.52
CA PRO A 22 -6.87 -19.84 14.63
C PRO A 22 -7.58 -21.21 14.62
N LEU A 23 -8.80 -21.28 14.06
CA LEU A 23 -9.62 -22.50 14.03
C LEU A 23 -9.08 -23.53 13.04
N ASP A 24 -8.63 -23.07 11.87
CA ASP A 24 -8.23 -23.93 10.76
C ASP A 24 -6.71 -24.10 10.69
N SER A 25 -5.96 -23.35 11.50
CA SER A 25 -4.49 -23.29 11.44
C SER A 25 -3.99 -22.94 10.03
N THR A 26 -4.73 -22.10 9.31
CA THR A 26 -4.41 -21.56 7.99
C THR A 26 -4.24 -20.05 8.06
N GLY A 27 -3.69 -19.47 7.02
CA GLY A 27 -3.69 -18.03 6.82
C GLY A 27 -4.61 -17.64 5.67
N TYR A 28 -4.99 -16.39 5.60
CA TYR A 28 -5.65 -15.87 4.44
C TYR A 28 -5.06 -14.50 4.06
N ILE A 29 -5.10 -14.24 2.77
CA ILE A 29 -4.64 -12.98 2.19
C ILE A 29 -5.86 -12.27 1.65
N GLU A 30 -6.12 -11.07 2.12
CA GLU A 30 -7.05 -10.14 1.49
C GLU A 30 -6.28 -9.26 0.50
N LEU A 31 -6.67 -9.29 -0.76
CA LEU A 31 -6.18 -8.41 -1.81
C LEU A 31 -7.20 -7.31 -2.04
N TYR A 32 -6.81 -6.09 -1.76
CA TYR A 32 -7.62 -4.89 -1.97
C TYR A 32 -7.26 -4.28 -3.31
N TYR A 33 -8.26 -3.83 -4.07
CA TYR A 33 -8.01 -3.21 -5.37
C TYR A 33 -8.92 -2.02 -5.63
N SER A 34 -8.47 -1.13 -6.48
CA SER A 34 -9.31 -0.07 -7.02
C SER A 34 -9.05 0.19 -8.50
N PHE A 35 -10.14 0.41 -9.25
CA PHE A 35 -10.09 0.90 -10.63
C PHE A 35 -10.54 2.35 -10.68
N PHE A 36 -9.79 3.20 -11.38
CA PHE A 36 -10.22 4.55 -11.69
C PHE A 36 -11.25 4.49 -12.80
N ARG A 37 -12.53 4.58 -12.45
CA ARG A 37 -13.67 4.43 -13.37
C ARG A 37 -13.61 5.33 -14.61
N PRO A 38 -13.17 6.62 -14.54
CA PRO A 38 -13.04 7.45 -15.73
C PRO A 38 -12.05 6.92 -16.77
N ALA A 39 -11.04 6.12 -16.36
CA ALA A 39 -10.08 5.51 -17.29
C ALA A 39 -10.64 4.34 -18.09
N LEU A 40 -11.73 3.71 -17.60
CA LEU A 40 -12.40 2.62 -18.30
C LEU A 40 -13.31 3.16 -19.42
N LYS A 41 -13.27 2.49 -20.56
CA LYS A 41 -14.09 2.83 -21.74
C LYS A 41 -15.53 2.46 -21.53
N THR A 42 -16.45 3.42 -21.80
CA THR A 42 -17.89 3.15 -21.81
C THR A 42 -18.28 2.41 -23.08
N VAL A 43 -19.07 1.36 -22.93
CA VAL A 43 -19.69 0.59 -24.01
C VAL A 43 -21.18 0.44 -23.74
N GLU A 44 -21.96 0.16 -24.80
CA GLU A 44 -23.39 -0.11 -24.68
C GLU A 44 -23.64 -1.60 -24.96
N ILE A 45 -24.23 -2.30 -24.01
CA ILE A 45 -24.56 -3.71 -24.08
C ILE A 45 -26.03 -3.88 -23.68
N ASN A 46 -26.87 -4.40 -24.58
CA ASN A 46 -28.31 -4.57 -24.37
C ASN A 46 -29.01 -3.30 -23.85
N ASP A 47 -28.76 -2.18 -24.49
CA ASP A 47 -29.32 -0.84 -24.16
C ASP A 47 -28.88 -0.31 -22.77
N VAL A 48 -27.85 -0.92 -22.15
CA VAL A 48 -27.25 -0.46 -20.90
C VAL A 48 -25.82 0.03 -21.14
N GLN A 49 -25.54 1.24 -20.70
CA GLN A 49 -24.17 1.77 -20.73
C GLN A 49 -23.36 1.21 -19.55
N LEU A 50 -22.27 0.51 -19.87
CA LEU A 50 -21.39 -0.16 -18.93
C LEU A 50 -19.93 0.28 -19.14
N LYS A 51 -19.14 0.17 -18.08
CA LYS A 51 -17.69 0.09 -18.11
C LYS A 51 -17.30 -1.30 -17.61
N GLN A 52 -16.33 -1.92 -18.28
CA GLN A 52 -15.97 -3.31 -17.99
C GLN A 52 -14.48 -3.42 -17.70
N GLY A 53 -14.15 -3.74 -16.46
CA GLY A 53 -12.80 -4.10 -16.06
C GLY A 53 -12.64 -5.62 -15.94
N GLU A 54 -11.41 -6.09 -16.01
CA GLU A 54 -11.05 -7.45 -15.66
C GLU A 54 -9.89 -7.42 -14.65
N LEU A 55 -9.99 -8.25 -13.63
CA LEU A 55 -8.94 -8.46 -12.63
C LEU A 55 -8.54 -9.93 -12.64
N GLY A 56 -7.32 -10.23 -13.12
CA GLY A 56 -6.70 -11.55 -13.06
C GLY A 56 -5.77 -11.65 -11.86
N VAL A 57 -5.83 -12.77 -11.13
CA VAL A 57 -4.90 -13.09 -10.05
C VAL A 57 -4.39 -14.50 -10.22
N ARG A 58 -3.06 -14.65 -10.24
CA ARG A 58 -2.38 -15.94 -10.19
C ARG A 58 -1.46 -15.99 -8.98
N ILE A 59 -1.59 -17.05 -8.19
CA ILE A 59 -0.79 -17.28 -7.00
C ILE A 59 -0.01 -18.58 -7.18
N ILE A 60 1.31 -18.51 -7.03
CA ILE A 60 2.23 -19.65 -7.11
C ILE A 60 2.87 -19.85 -5.75
N ASP A 61 2.77 -21.06 -5.21
CA ASP A 61 3.57 -21.49 -4.08
C ASP A 61 5.03 -21.64 -4.53
N THR A 62 5.93 -20.84 -3.94
CA THR A 62 7.34 -20.81 -4.37
C THR A 62 8.17 -21.97 -3.80
N ILE A 63 7.62 -22.73 -2.84
CA ILE A 63 8.27 -23.92 -2.26
C ILE A 63 7.96 -25.15 -3.11
N SER A 64 6.67 -25.40 -3.40
CA SER A 64 6.24 -26.53 -4.25
C SER A 64 6.34 -26.21 -5.75
N ASN A 65 6.40 -24.94 -6.11
CA ASN A 65 6.35 -24.43 -7.48
C ASN A 65 5.01 -24.73 -8.19
N GLU A 66 3.94 -24.91 -7.42
CA GLU A 66 2.58 -25.16 -7.89
C GLU A 66 1.76 -23.88 -8.00
N THR A 67 0.96 -23.77 -9.05
CA THR A 67 -0.05 -22.69 -9.15
C THR A 67 -1.26 -23.09 -8.31
N VAL A 68 -1.51 -22.35 -7.22
CA VAL A 68 -2.62 -22.64 -6.30
C VAL A 68 -3.89 -21.86 -6.66
N ILE A 69 -3.74 -20.70 -7.29
CA ILE A 69 -4.84 -19.87 -7.82
C ILE A 69 -4.45 -19.38 -9.23
N ASP A 70 -5.38 -19.45 -10.16
CA ASP A 70 -5.28 -18.82 -11.48
C ASP A 70 -6.71 -18.50 -11.96
N ASN A 71 -7.21 -17.32 -11.56
CA ASN A 71 -8.58 -16.89 -11.81
C ASN A 71 -8.62 -15.45 -12.33
N SER A 72 -9.67 -15.13 -13.11
CA SER A 72 -10.01 -13.74 -13.45
C SER A 72 -11.47 -13.44 -13.15
N TRP A 73 -11.74 -12.17 -12.84
CA TRP A 73 -13.07 -11.65 -12.53
C TRP A 73 -13.36 -10.47 -13.43
N GLN A 74 -14.48 -10.56 -14.14
CA GLN A 74 -15.03 -9.45 -14.90
C GLN A 74 -15.84 -8.55 -13.97
N LEU A 75 -15.65 -7.25 -14.10
CA LEU A 75 -16.31 -6.21 -13.32
C LEU A 75 -17.20 -5.38 -14.25
N ASP A 76 -18.51 -5.58 -14.17
CA ASP A 76 -19.50 -4.82 -14.96
C ASP A 76 -20.02 -3.64 -14.13
N ILE A 77 -19.72 -2.42 -14.56
CA ILE A 77 -20.00 -1.19 -13.85
C ILE A 77 -21.03 -0.37 -14.64
N PRO A 78 -22.30 -0.31 -14.21
CA PRO A 78 -23.31 0.55 -14.85
C PRO A 78 -22.89 2.03 -14.77
N VAL A 79 -23.05 2.75 -15.90
CA VAL A 79 -22.75 4.19 -15.95
C VAL A 79 -23.88 5.02 -15.36
N ASN A 80 -25.15 4.54 -15.50
CA ASN A 80 -26.34 5.26 -15.07
C ASN A 80 -26.73 4.89 -13.64
N GLY A 81 -26.94 5.89 -12.77
CA GLY A 81 -27.54 5.72 -11.44
C GLY A 81 -26.58 5.62 -10.27
N VAL A 82 -25.28 5.56 -10.50
CA VAL A 82 -24.28 5.60 -9.42
C VAL A 82 -23.76 7.02 -9.28
N GLN A 83 -23.94 7.63 -8.10
CA GLN A 83 -23.24 8.86 -7.75
C GLN A 83 -21.73 8.65 -7.97
N SER A 84 -21.08 9.69 -8.45
CA SER A 84 -19.76 9.73 -9.03
C SER A 84 -18.61 9.39 -8.07
N ASP A 85 -18.60 8.18 -7.50
CA ASP A 85 -17.36 7.67 -6.94
C ASP A 85 -16.44 7.35 -8.11
N GLU A 86 -15.36 8.08 -8.22
CA GLU A 86 -14.39 7.94 -9.29
C GLU A 86 -13.66 6.60 -9.22
N LEU A 87 -13.65 5.96 -8.04
CA LEU A 87 -13.00 4.68 -7.78
C LEU A 87 -14.03 3.55 -7.64
N LEU A 88 -13.77 2.43 -8.31
CA LEU A 88 -14.37 1.15 -7.99
C LEU A 88 -13.42 0.40 -7.08
N VAL A 89 -13.81 0.19 -5.84
CA VAL A 89 -13.02 -0.51 -4.82
C VAL A 89 -13.58 -1.90 -4.59
N GLY A 90 -12.71 -2.89 -4.40
CA GLY A 90 -13.10 -4.26 -4.08
C GLY A 90 -12.07 -4.99 -3.24
N VAL A 91 -12.43 -6.20 -2.83
CA VAL A 91 -11.60 -7.12 -2.07
C VAL A 91 -11.75 -8.54 -2.62
N LEU A 92 -10.65 -9.29 -2.65
CA LEU A 92 -10.62 -10.72 -2.91
C LEU A 92 -9.92 -11.42 -1.75
N ASP A 93 -10.52 -12.52 -1.30
CA ASP A 93 -10.00 -13.33 -0.19
C ASP A 93 -9.44 -14.65 -0.71
N PHE A 94 -8.24 -14.99 -0.25
CA PHE A 94 -7.57 -16.24 -0.58
C PHE A 94 -7.18 -16.97 0.69
N ASN A 95 -7.89 -18.06 1.01
CA ASN A 95 -7.52 -18.96 2.10
C ASN A 95 -6.43 -19.92 1.59
N LEU A 96 -5.25 -19.88 2.21
CA LEU A 96 -4.06 -20.56 1.74
C LEU A 96 -3.35 -21.27 2.91
N ASP A 97 -2.64 -22.34 2.61
CA ASP A 97 -1.73 -22.97 3.55
C ASP A 97 -0.55 -22.05 3.90
N PHE A 98 0.11 -22.29 5.01
CA PHE A 98 1.32 -21.55 5.35
C PHE A 98 2.44 -21.91 4.40
N SER A 99 2.86 -20.95 3.58
CA SER A 99 3.95 -21.07 2.61
C SER A 99 4.45 -19.70 2.16
N ASN A 100 5.36 -19.69 1.20
CA ASN A 100 5.83 -18.51 0.50
C ASN A 100 5.20 -18.44 -0.88
N TYR A 101 4.56 -17.32 -1.20
CA TYR A 101 3.81 -17.16 -2.43
C TYR A 101 4.38 -16.05 -3.32
N GLN A 102 4.33 -16.27 -4.63
CA GLN A 102 4.48 -15.21 -5.63
C GLN A 102 3.08 -14.94 -6.20
N ILE A 103 2.61 -13.70 -6.03
CA ILE A 103 1.30 -13.25 -6.51
C ILE A 103 1.52 -12.39 -7.75
N PHE A 104 0.76 -12.67 -8.81
CA PHE A 104 0.69 -11.88 -10.03
C PHE A 104 -0.71 -11.30 -10.15
N ILE A 105 -0.78 -10.04 -10.49
CA ILE A 105 -2.04 -9.31 -10.73
C ILE A 105 -2.00 -8.79 -12.15
N ASN A 106 -3.12 -8.94 -12.87
CA ASN A 106 -3.37 -8.30 -14.14
C ASN A 106 -4.69 -7.51 -14.04
N ALA A 107 -4.67 -6.23 -14.36
CA ALA A 107 -5.86 -5.39 -14.40
C ALA A 107 -5.99 -4.79 -15.78
N SER A 108 -7.16 -4.94 -16.41
CA SER A 108 -7.39 -4.48 -17.79
C SER A 108 -8.78 -3.90 -17.99
N ASP A 109 -8.92 -3.12 -19.05
CA ASP A 109 -10.22 -2.69 -19.59
C ASP A 109 -10.57 -3.62 -20.76
N LEU A 110 -11.65 -4.38 -20.64
CA LEU A 110 -12.10 -5.33 -21.67
C LEU A 110 -12.40 -4.67 -23.03
N ASN A 111 -12.61 -3.36 -23.05
CA ASN A 111 -13.01 -2.59 -24.23
C ASN A 111 -11.94 -1.60 -24.71
N ASN A 112 -10.75 -1.63 -24.06
CA ASN A 112 -9.65 -0.75 -24.39
C ASN A 112 -8.29 -1.41 -24.12
N THR A 113 -7.70 -1.98 -25.14
CA THR A 113 -6.39 -2.69 -25.06
C THR A 113 -5.21 -1.80 -24.65
N LYS A 114 -5.40 -0.48 -24.48
CA LYS A 114 -4.39 0.45 -23.97
C LYS A 114 -4.40 0.56 -22.44
N PHE A 115 -5.34 -0.10 -21.78
CA PHE A 115 -5.36 -0.23 -20.34
C PHE A 115 -5.15 -1.70 -19.99
N GLU A 116 -3.91 -2.06 -19.75
CA GLU A 116 -3.49 -3.32 -19.17
C GLU A 116 -2.33 -3.01 -18.21
N GLU A 117 -2.51 -3.32 -16.93
CA GLU A 117 -1.53 -3.11 -15.88
C GLU A 117 -1.24 -4.45 -15.21
N THR A 118 0.04 -4.80 -15.12
CA THR A 118 0.50 -6.03 -14.49
C THR A 118 1.40 -5.69 -13.31
N SER A 119 1.27 -6.45 -12.25
CA SER A 119 2.14 -6.34 -11.09
C SER A 119 2.43 -7.70 -10.49
N SER A 120 3.53 -7.82 -9.74
CA SER A 120 3.80 -9.03 -8.97
C SER A 120 4.55 -8.72 -7.69
N PHE A 121 4.28 -9.50 -6.65
CA PHE A 121 4.93 -9.36 -5.35
C PHE A 121 4.99 -10.70 -4.62
N LYS A 122 5.89 -10.78 -3.63
CA LYS A 122 6.06 -11.96 -2.79
C LYS A 122 5.34 -11.77 -1.46
N VAL A 123 4.76 -12.85 -0.97
CA VAL A 123 4.10 -12.90 0.33
C VAL A 123 4.59 -14.12 1.09
N ASP A 124 5.15 -13.88 2.27
CA ASP A 124 5.47 -14.94 3.22
C ASP A 124 4.27 -15.10 4.15
N LEU A 125 3.41 -16.07 3.89
CA LEU A 125 2.28 -16.41 4.74
C LEU A 125 2.74 -17.47 5.75
N LEU A 126 3.22 -17.00 6.89
CA LEU A 126 3.79 -17.85 7.94
C LEU A 126 2.86 -17.94 9.14
N PRO A 127 2.85 -19.09 9.86
CA PRO A 127 2.13 -19.16 11.11
C PRO A 127 2.69 -18.14 12.12
N PRO A 128 1.89 -17.70 13.10
CA PRO A 128 2.41 -16.91 14.20
C PRO A 128 3.65 -17.56 14.81
N ALA A 129 4.68 -16.79 15.09
CA ALA A 129 6.00 -17.28 15.49
C ALA A 129 5.99 -18.07 16.82
N ASN A 130 4.96 -17.88 17.64
CA ASN A 130 4.75 -18.55 18.91
C ASN A 130 3.26 -18.78 19.12
N GLU A 131 2.89 -19.69 20.05
CA GLU A 131 1.52 -19.83 20.59
C GLU A 131 1.10 -18.59 21.42
N ASP A 132 2.02 -17.62 21.59
CA ASP A 132 1.83 -16.35 22.25
C ASP A 132 1.16 -15.33 21.32
N GLN A 133 0.93 -14.12 21.84
CA GLN A 133 0.26 -13.04 21.11
C GLN A 133 0.91 -12.74 19.73
N SER A 134 0.07 -12.47 18.75
CA SER A 134 0.47 -12.01 17.42
C SER A 134 -0.48 -10.92 16.89
N VAL A 135 -0.03 -10.18 15.90
CA VAL A 135 -0.81 -9.10 15.24
C VAL A 135 -0.80 -9.38 13.75
N SER A 136 -1.97 -9.32 13.11
CA SER A 136 -2.09 -9.39 11.65
C SER A 136 -1.38 -8.24 10.96
N ASP A 137 -1.31 -8.27 9.64
CA ASP A 137 -1.05 -7.05 8.88
C ASP A 137 -2.14 -6.00 9.16
N ILE A 138 -1.82 -4.75 8.86
CA ILE A 138 -2.74 -3.62 9.01
C ILE A 138 -3.42 -3.38 7.65
N GLN A 139 -4.74 -3.49 7.61
CA GLN A 139 -5.56 -3.00 6.52
C GLN A 139 -5.81 -1.51 6.70
N LEU A 140 -5.46 -0.69 5.71
CA LEU A 140 -5.86 0.71 5.65
C LEU A 140 -7.21 0.84 4.96
N ALA A 141 -8.06 1.71 5.47
CA ALA A 141 -9.43 1.86 5.01
C ALA A 141 -9.80 3.33 4.79
N SER A 142 -10.65 3.57 3.80
CA SER A 142 -11.27 4.88 3.57
C SER A 142 -12.45 5.11 4.52
N GLN A 143 -13.09 4.02 4.97
CA GLN A 143 -14.22 4.04 5.89
C GLN A 143 -14.27 2.76 6.71
N ILE A 144 -14.69 2.87 7.98
CA ILE A 144 -15.12 1.76 8.82
C ILE A 144 -16.49 2.09 9.41
N VAL A 145 -17.47 1.21 9.16
CA VAL A 145 -18.80 1.28 9.77
C VAL A 145 -18.88 0.20 10.84
N PRO A 146 -18.78 0.56 12.14
CA PRO A 146 -18.89 -0.41 13.22
C PRO A 146 -20.33 -0.90 13.37
N GLN A 147 -20.50 -2.14 13.82
CA GLN A 147 -21.82 -2.77 14.04
C GLN A 147 -22.72 -2.73 12.78
N SER A 148 -22.13 -3.01 11.62
CA SER A 148 -22.92 -3.13 10.39
C SER A 148 -23.83 -4.36 10.47
N SER A 149 -25.05 -4.21 9.96
CA SER A 149 -26.02 -5.29 9.76
C SER A 149 -26.04 -5.82 8.33
N ASP A 150 -25.25 -5.24 7.43
CA ASP A 150 -25.16 -5.67 6.01
C ASP A 150 -24.13 -6.79 5.86
N GLU A 151 -24.51 -8.00 6.27
CA GLU A 151 -23.68 -9.19 6.12
C GLU A 151 -23.44 -9.61 4.66
N ASN A 152 -24.17 -9.00 3.69
CA ASN A 152 -23.96 -9.25 2.26
C ASN A 152 -22.95 -8.29 1.61
N SER A 153 -22.51 -7.28 2.32
CA SER A 153 -21.46 -6.38 1.83
C SER A 153 -20.15 -7.15 1.64
N ILE A 154 -19.48 -6.97 0.50
CA ILE A 154 -18.15 -7.55 0.25
C ILE A 154 -17.08 -7.01 1.21
N PHE A 155 -17.38 -5.93 1.92
CA PHE A 155 -16.50 -5.32 2.91
C PHE A 155 -16.83 -5.74 4.35
N TYR A 156 -17.84 -6.63 4.53
CA TYR A 156 -18.27 -7.06 5.85
C TYR A 156 -17.28 -8.05 6.47
N LYS A 157 -16.80 -7.73 7.66
CA LYS A 157 -16.02 -8.64 8.52
C LYS A 157 -16.11 -8.26 9.99
N ASN A 158 -16.14 -9.25 10.85
CA ASN A 158 -16.22 -9.06 12.31
C ASN A 158 -17.27 -8.02 12.76
N SER A 159 -18.50 -8.11 12.21
CA SER A 159 -19.63 -7.20 12.47
C SER A 159 -19.39 -5.75 12.08
N MET A 160 -18.53 -5.49 11.09
CA MET A 160 -18.21 -4.17 10.57
C MET A 160 -18.15 -4.20 9.04
N GLU A 161 -18.30 -3.03 8.42
CA GLU A 161 -17.84 -2.84 7.04
C GLU A 161 -16.54 -2.08 7.05
N VAL A 162 -15.51 -2.66 6.42
CA VAL A 162 -14.17 -2.07 6.33
C VAL A 162 -13.84 -1.83 4.85
N VAL A 163 -14.15 -0.63 4.35
CA VAL A 163 -13.91 -0.25 2.96
C VAL A 163 -12.43 0.07 2.78
N PRO A 164 -11.68 -0.74 2.03
CA PRO A 164 -10.24 -0.54 1.91
C PRO A 164 -9.86 0.74 1.16
N ASN A 165 -8.65 1.22 1.41
CA ASN A 165 -8.00 2.27 0.63
C ASN A 165 -6.71 1.74 -0.02
N PRO A 166 -6.79 1.12 -1.22
CA PRO A 166 -5.64 0.52 -1.88
C PRO A 166 -4.56 1.51 -2.31
N SER A 167 -4.88 2.80 -2.43
CA SER A 167 -3.91 3.85 -2.77
C SER A 167 -2.92 4.13 -1.63
N LEU A 168 -3.29 3.81 -0.39
CA LEU A 168 -2.58 4.16 0.85
C LEU A 168 -2.41 5.67 1.05
N ILE A 169 -3.09 6.50 0.24
CA ILE A 169 -3.01 7.97 0.28
C ILE A 169 -4.21 8.53 1.04
N PHE A 170 -3.93 9.42 1.98
CA PHE A 170 -4.91 10.12 2.81
C PHE A 170 -4.61 11.63 2.79
N GLY A 171 -5.46 12.44 3.42
CA GLY A 171 -5.32 13.89 3.50
C GLY A 171 -6.55 14.61 2.97
N ASP A 172 -6.38 15.57 2.05
CA ASP A 172 -7.50 16.40 1.57
C ASP A 172 -8.67 15.60 1.00
N ALA A 173 -8.39 14.54 0.23
CA ALA A 173 -9.43 13.70 -0.38
C ALA A 173 -10.02 12.69 0.62
N ILE A 174 -9.21 12.09 1.48
CA ILE A 174 -9.60 11.11 2.51
C ILE A 174 -9.04 11.61 3.84
N PRO A 175 -9.79 12.43 4.59
CA PRO A 175 -9.27 13.22 5.72
C PRO A 175 -9.01 12.42 6.99
N VAL A 176 -9.33 11.13 7.01
CA VAL A 176 -9.15 10.24 8.15
C VAL A 176 -8.51 8.94 7.70
N ILE A 177 -7.40 8.57 8.35
CA ILE A 177 -6.79 7.26 8.21
C ILE A 177 -7.60 6.31 9.09
N PHE A 178 -8.45 5.49 8.49
CA PHE A 178 -9.02 4.34 9.18
C PHE A 178 -8.10 3.16 9.00
N PHE A 179 -8.03 2.32 10.01
CA PHE A 179 -7.27 1.07 9.93
C PHE A 179 -7.93 -0.02 10.75
N TYR A 180 -7.67 -1.26 10.33
CA TYR A 180 -8.15 -2.49 10.93
C TYR A 180 -6.98 -3.47 11.04
N SER A 181 -6.87 -4.17 12.16
CA SER A 181 -5.98 -5.31 12.37
C SER A 181 -6.57 -6.27 13.39
N GLU A 182 -6.07 -7.48 13.41
CA GLU A 182 -6.50 -8.52 14.33
C GLU A 182 -5.35 -8.92 15.26
N ILE A 183 -5.67 -9.15 16.51
CA ILE A 183 -4.73 -9.55 17.53
C ILE A 183 -5.16 -10.95 18.00
N TYR A 184 -4.22 -11.87 18.02
CA TYR A 184 -4.45 -13.29 18.34
C TYR A 184 -3.59 -13.76 19.50
N GLY A 185 -3.94 -14.92 20.08
CA GLY A 185 -3.14 -15.58 21.09
C GLY A 185 -3.16 -14.91 22.46
N LEU A 186 -4.18 -14.08 22.73
CA LEU A 186 -4.36 -13.51 24.07
C LEU A 186 -4.81 -14.61 25.05
N GLN A 187 -4.27 -14.57 26.27
CA GLN A 187 -4.52 -15.59 27.28
C GLN A 187 -5.10 -14.96 28.55
N SER A 188 -6.18 -15.54 29.06
CA SER A 188 -6.83 -15.11 30.31
C SER A 188 -5.94 -15.28 31.57
N SER A 189 -4.87 -16.07 31.46
CA SER A 189 -3.86 -16.24 32.51
C SER A 189 -2.95 -15.02 32.69
N SER A 190 -2.98 -14.06 31.76
CA SER A 190 -2.24 -12.81 31.88
C SER A 190 -2.93 -11.88 32.88
N VAL A 191 -2.56 -11.97 34.15
CA VAL A 191 -3.20 -11.25 35.28
C VAL A 191 -3.17 -9.72 35.07
N ASP A 192 -2.06 -9.18 34.54
CA ASP A 192 -1.90 -7.74 34.29
C ASP A 192 -2.38 -7.34 32.89
N GLY A 193 -2.91 -8.29 32.11
CA GLY A 193 -3.47 -8.08 30.77
C GLY A 193 -2.41 -7.67 29.73
N TYR A 194 -2.92 -7.03 28.68
CA TYR A 194 -2.12 -6.62 27.52
C TYR A 194 -2.27 -5.12 27.26
N LEU A 195 -1.14 -4.45 27.02
CA LEU A 195 -1.14 -3.06 26.55
C LEU A 195 -1.11 -3.03 25.02
N ILE A 196 -2.16 -2.50 24.41
CA ILE A 196 -2.22 -2.24 22.98
C ILE A 196 -1.87 -0.78 22.74
N GLU A 197 -0.96 -0.52 21.81
CA GLU A 197 -0.50 0.81 21.46
C GLU A 197 -0.58 1.02 19.96
N GLN A 198 -1.19 2.11 19.53
CA GLN A 198 -1.23 2.61 18.15
C GLN A 198 -0.33 3.84 18.07
N LYS A 199 0.59 3.87 17.12
CA LYS A 199 1.46 5.02 16.86
C LYS A 199 1.55 5.33 15.39
N LEU A 200 1.51 6.60 15.04
CA LEU A 200 1.86 7.09 13.71
C LEU A 200 3.17 7.86 13.81
N PHE A 201 4.15 7.44 13.03
CA PHE A 201 5.46 8.07 12.93
C PHE A 201 5.56 8.83 11.62
N ASN A 202 6.17 10.02 11.65
CA ASN A 202 6.58 10.70 10.43
C ASN A 202 7.92 10.15 9.88
N SER A 203 8.41 10.68 8.76
CA SER A 203 9.68 10.30 8.14
C SER A 203 10.91 10.52 9.04
N ASP A 204 10.83 11.44 10.02
CA ASP A 204 11.90 11.70 10.98
C ASP A 204 11.82 10.81 12.23
N ASN A 205 10.99 9.76 12.19
CA ASN A 205 10.68 8.87 13.31
C ASN A 205 10.08 9.57 14.55
N ASN A 206 9.51 10.76 14.39
CA ASN A 206 8.76 11.41 15.46
C ASN A 206 7.34 10.86 15.53
N VAL A 207 6.86 10.59 16.75
CA VAL A 207 5.48 10.18 16.99
C VAL A 207 4.56 11.40 16.82
N VAL A 208 3.68 11.36 15.82
CA VAL A 208 2.68 12.42 15.54
C VAL A 208 1.29 12.07 16.04
N HIS A 209 1.02 10.78 16.27
CA HIS A 209 -0.19 10.29 16.93
C HIS A 209 0.15 9.08 17.81
N SER A 210 -0.48 8.99 18.98
CA SER A 210 -0.37 7.83 19.87
C SER A 210 -1.68 7.62 20.63
N ARG A 211 -2.11 6.37 20.69
CA ARG A 211 -3.23 5.91 21.52
C ARG A 211 -2.86 4.60 22.20
N LYS A 212 -3.27 4.44 23.45
CA LYS A 212 -3.04 3.25 24.26
C LYS A 212 -4.33 2.77 24.90
N ARG A 213 -4.48 1.47 25.01
CA ARG A 213 -5.51 0.83 25.83
C ARG A 213 -5.02 -0.48 26.43
N THR A 214 -5.54 -0.84 27.56
CA THR A 214 -5.28 -2.16 28.18
C THR A 214 -6.50 -3.07 27.99
N VAL A 215 -6.24 -4.33 27.69
CA VAL A 215 -7.26 -5.40 27.59
C VAL A 215 -6.87 -6.56 28.48
N ASP A 216 -7.86 -7.28 28.96
CA ASP A 216 -7.67 -8.57 29.62
C ASP A 216 -7.46 -9.69 28.60
N GLY A 217 -7.14 -10.79 28.75
CA GLY A 217 -7.01 -11.87 27.77
C GLY A 217 -8.25 -12.79 27.74
N ILE A 218 -9.42 -12.32 28.10
CA ILE A 218 -10.65 -13.14 28.13
C ILE A 218 -10.98 -13.71 26.76
N ASN A 219 -10.89 -12.84 25.74
CA ASN A 219 -11.02 -13.27 24.34
C ASN A 219 -9.63 -13.57 23.79
N SER A 220 -9.44 -14.76 23.23
CA SER A 220 -8.17 -15.18 22.63
C SER A 220 -7.80 -14.39 21.37
N SER A 221 -8.78 -13.77 20.73
CA SER A 221 -8.57 -12.82 19.62
C SER A 221 -9.48 -11.63 19.76
N ILE A 222 -9.00 -10.48 19.30
CA ILE A 222 -9.74 -9.22 19.28
C ILE A 222 -9.41 -8.42 18.03
N VAL A 223 -10.32 -7.56 17.64
CA VAL A 223 -10.10 -6.56 16.59
C VAL A 223 -9.53 -5.29 17.20
N GLU A 224 -8.49 -4.75 16.58
CA GLU A 224 -7.96 -3.43 16.83
C GLU A 224 -8.19 -2.54 15.63
N MET A 225 -8.95 -1.47 15.84
CA MET A 225 -9.24 -0.48 14.82
C MET A 225 -8.99 0.92 15.33
N GLY A 226 -8.79 1.85 14.41
CA GLY A 226 -8.62 3.25 14.78
C GLY A 226 -8.95 4.19 13.64
N ALA A 227 -9.05 5.47 14.02
CA ALA A 227 -9.28 6.59 13.14
C ALA A 227 -8.31 7.71 13.52
N ILE A 228 -7.44 8.12 12.59
CA ILE A 228 -6.43 9.15 12.81
C ILE A 228 -6.70 10.31 11.84
N PRO A 229 -6.95 11.54 12.31
CA PRO A 229 -7.13 12.69 11.44
C PRO A 229 -5.88 12.93 10.58
N ALA A 230 -6.03 12.89 9.25
CA ALA A 230 -4.96 13.08 8.28
C ALA A 230 -4.87 14.53 7.76
N ASN A 231 -5.98 15.26 7.76
CA ASN A 231 -6.11 16.60 7.18
C ASN A 231 -5.32 17.71 7.88
N LYS A 232 -4.64 17.39 9.00
CA LYS A 232 -3.77 18.31 9.75
C LYS A 232 -2.31 17.89 9.76
N LEU A 233 -1.99 16.79 9.11
CA LEU A 233 -0.63 16.28 9.00
C LEU A 233 0.04 16.89 7.76
N ASN A 234 1.33 17.15 7.85
CA ASN A 234 2.11 17.59 6.69
C ASN A 234 2.09 16.51 5.60
N SER A 235 2.15 16.92 4.35
CA SER A 235 2.30 15.99 3.23
C SER A 235 3.62 15.23 3.36
N GLY A 236 3.57 13.89 3.18
CA GLY A 236 4.75 13.04 3.31
C GLY A 236 4.41 11.60 3.61
N GLY A 237 5.45 10.80 3.81
CA GLY A 237 5.34 9.39 4.19
C GLY A 237 5.31 9.22 5.71
N TYR A 238 4.42 8.33 6.16
CA TYR A 238 4.25 7.99 7.57
C TYR A 238 4.27 6.47 7.75
N THR A 239 4.50 6.02 8.99
CA THR A 239 4.42 4.61 9.34
C THR A 239 3.45 4.45 10.51
N LEU A 240 2.35 3.73 10.26
CA LEU A 240 1.43 3.31 11.31
C LEU A 240 1.94 2.01 11.93
N VAL A 241 2.01 1.98 13.25
CA VAL A 241 2.42 0.81 14.03
C VAL A 241 1.33 0.45 15.02
N VAL A 242 0.91 -0.80 15.02
CA VAL A 242 0.07 -1.41 16.06
C VAL A 242 0.92 -2.41 16.82
N SER A 243 1.03 -2.24 18.13
CA SER A 243 1.82 -3.13 18.99
C SER A 243 0.99 -3.65 20.16
N VAL A 244 1.31 -4.85 20.58
CA VAL A 244 0.71 -5.54 21.73
C VAL A 244 1.81 -5.99 22.66
N LYS A 245 1.77 -5.52 23.89
CA LYS A 245 2.71 -5.90 24.94
C LYS A 245 1.98 -6.71 26.01
N ASN A 246 2.46 -7.90 26.31
CA ASN A 246 2.02 -8.67 27.47
C ASN A 246 2.65 -8.03 28.74
N ASN A 247 1.83 -7.55 29.65
CA ASN A 247 2.31 -6.85 30.85
C ASN A 247 3.00 -7.78 31.85
N ASN A 248 2.73 -9.10 31.81
CA ASN A 248 3.38 -10.06 32.68
C ASN A 248 4.79 -10.45 32.17
N SER A 249 4.89 -10.84 30.89
CA SER A 249 6.15 -11.32 30.30
C SER A 249 7.01 -10.19 29.71
N ASN A 250 6.45 -9.00 29.52
CA ASN A 250 7.03 -7.89 28.75
C ASN A 250 7.30 -8.19 27.27
N ALA A 251 6.86 -9.35 26.76
CA ALA A 251 6.94 -9.66 25.34
C ALA A 251 6.09 -8.66 24.52
N THR A 252 6.65 -8.15 23.43
CA THR A 252 5.97 -7.20 22.54
C THR A 252 6.05 -7.70 21.12
N VAL A 253 4.89 -7.69 20.44
CA VAL A 253 4.77 -7.94 19.01
C VAL A 253 4.15 -6.73 18.34
N SER A 254 4.46 -6.51 17.05
CA SER A 254 3.94 -5.36 16.33
C SER A 254 3.78 -5.65 14.85
N SER A 255 2.86 -4.93 14.24
CA SER A 255 2.69 -4.82 12.79
C SER A 255 2.84 -3.37 12.37
N ALA A 256 3.36 -3.12 11.18
CA ALA A 256 3.58 -1.79 10.66
C ALA A 256 3.10 -1.68 9.21
N LYS A 257 2.51 -0.54 8.87
CA LYS A 257 2.02 -0.23 7.52
C LYS A 257 2.42 1.17 7.10
N ARG A 258 2.91 1.29 5.88
CA ARG A 258 3.20 2.59 5.28
C ARG A 258 1.90 3.32 4.95
N VAL A 259 1.87 4.63 5.20
CA VAL A 259 0.75 5.54 4.92
C VAL A 259 1.33 6.78 4.24
N PHE A 260 0.64 7.30 3.25
CA PHE A 260 1.02 8.54 2.57
C PHE A 260 -0.03 9.61 2.85
N ILE A 261 0.43 10.83 3.16
CA ILE A 261 -0.43 11.99 3.39
C ILE A 261 -0.20 13.01 2.30
N TYR A 262 -1.30 13.46 1.70
CA TYR A 262 -1.28 14.58 0.76
C TYR A 262 -2.30 15.64 1.18
N ASN A 263 -1.78 16.79 1.64
CA ASN A 263 -2.55 17.98 1.99
C ASN A 263 -1.93 19.16 1.24
N LYS A 264 -2.66 19.72 0.29
CA LYS A 264 -2.16 20.74 -0.63
C LYS A 264 -1.62 21.97 0.11
N ASP A 265 -2.31 22.43 1.14
CA ASP A 265 -1.96 23.64 1.90
C ASP A 265 -0.88 23.38 2.96
N LEU A 266 -0.55 22.11 3.23
CA LEU A 266 0.46 21.67 4.20
C LEU A 266 1.67 21.04 3.52
N LEU A 267 1.95 21.43 2.29
CA LEU A 267 3.23 21.15 1.62
C LEU A 267 4.33 21.93 2.35
N GLU A 268 5.48 21.32 2.59
CA GLU A 268 6.61 22.00 3.21
C GLU A 268 6.93 23.31 2.46
N GLN A 269 7.18 24.39 3.20
CA GLN A 269 7.48 25.71 2.64
C GLN A 269 8.69 25.61 1.69
N GLY A 270 8.47 25.88 0.42
CA GLY A 270 9.47 25.76 -0.65
C GLY A 270 8.95 25.09 -1.92
N THR A 271 7.74 24.49 -1.86
CA THR A 271 7.10 23.82 -2.98
C THR A 271 6.04 24.71 -3.62
N ASN A 272 6.46 25.66 -4.46
CA ASN A 272 5.53 26.41 -5.31
C ASN A 272 5.19 25.56 -6.55
N PHE A 273 4.21 24.67 -6.45
CA PHE A 273 3.67 23.95 -7.60
C PHE A 273 2.44 24.69 -8.13
N THR A 274 2.39 24.87 -9.44
CA THR A 274 1.13 25.23 -10.12
C THR A 274 0.23 23.98 -10.19
N ASP A 275 -1.10 24.15 -10.19
CA ASP A 275 -2.05 23.04 -10.27
C ASP A 275 -1.80 22.10 -11.49
N SER A 276 -1.22 22.62 -12.57
CA SER A 276 -0.83 21.84 -13.75
C SER A 276 0.47 21.03 -13.55
N GLU A 277 1.32 21.39 -12.59
CA GLU A 277 2.57 20.70 -12.30
C GLU A 277 2.38 19.61 -11.24
N VAL A 278 1.46 19.82 -10.31
CA VAL A 278 1.05 18.79 -9.32
C VAL A 278 0.43 17.57 -10.02
N SER A 279 -0.31 17.77 -11.10
CA SER A 279 -0.89 16.68 -11.89
C SER A 279 0.10 15.88 -12.73
N ARG A 280 1.36 16.35 -12.85
CA ARG A 280 2.42 15.68 -13.64
C ARG A 280 3.47 14.97 -12.79
N ILE A 281 3.50 15.25 -11.50
CA ILE A 281 4.42 14.56 -10.58
C ILE A 281 3.69 13.30 -10.11
N ASP A 282 4.31 12.17 -10.36
CA ASP A 282 3.87 10.89 -9.83
C ASP A 282 3.59 11.05 -8.33
N SER A 283 2.36 10.76 -7.91
CA SER A 283 1.91 10.97 -6.52
C SER A 283 2.85 10.31 -5.49
N GLU A 284 3.54 9.25 -5.90
CA GLU A 284 4.54 8.54 -5.11
C GLU A 284 5.72 9.45 -4.70
N PHE A 285 6.27 10.23 -5.64
CA PHE A 285 7.42 11.11 -5.33
C PHE A 285 7.01 12.32 -4.49
N MET A 286 5.75 12.76 -4.61
CA MET A 286 5.24 13.91 -3.87
C MET A 286 5.19 13.69 -2.36
N VAL A 287 5.01 12.45 -1.93
CA VAL A 287 4.84 12.09 -0.51
C VAL A 287 6.14 11.64 0.16
N LEU A 288 7.24 11.54 -0.60
CA LEU A 288 8.54 11.13 -0.06
C LEU A 288 9.26 12.30 0.64
N SER A 289 9.88 12.01 1.78
CA SER A 289 10.71 12.97 2.52
C SER A 289 12.00 13.31 1.75
N LYS A 290 12.71 14.34 2.24
CA LYS A 290 14.02 14.73 1.69
C LYS A 290 15.03 13.59 1.71
N ASP A 291 15.06 12.83 2.81
CA ASP A 291 16.02 11.73 2.97
C ASP A 291 15.67 10.53 2.09
N GLU A 292 14.37 10.24 1.91
CA GLU A 292 13.91 9.21 0.98
C GLU A 292 14.22 9.57 -0.48
N ILE A 293 14.00 10.81 -0.87
CA ILE A 293 14.34 11.32 -2.21
C ILE A 293 15.87 11.28 -2.43
N GLN A 294 16.65 11.64 -1.42
CA GLN A 294 18.09 11.58 -1.49
C GLN A 294 18.58 10.13 -1.60
N TYR A 295 18.04 9.22 -0.80
CA TYR A 295 18.34 7.80 -0.87
C TYR A 295 17.98 7.18 -2.23
N MET A 296 16.80 7.51 -2.77
CA MET A 296 16.39 7.04 -4.09
C MET A 296 17.34 7.53 -5.19
N TRP A 297 17.82 8.76 -5.10
CA TRP A 297 18.80 9.26 -6.05
C TRP A 297 20.15 8.56 -5.90
N GLU A 298 20.71 8.48 -4.70
CA GLU A 298 22.01 7.87 -4.44
C GLU A 298 22.07 6.42 -4.96
N THR A 299 20.97 5.68 -4.80
CA THR A 299 20.87 4.31 -5.33
C THR A 299 20.70 4.30 -6.85
N ALA A 300 19.98 5.25 -7.45
CA ALA A 300 19.71 5.32 -8.88
C ALA A 300 20.84 6.03 -9.70
N GLU A 301 21.75 6.70 -9.03
CA GLU A 301 22.86 7.44 -9.68
C GLU A 301 23.72 6.53 -10.57
N TYR A 302 23.82 5.24 -10.26
CA TYR A 302 24.59 4.27 -11.05
C TYR A 302 24.07 4.08 -12.47
N ILE A 303 22.78 4.33 -12.71
CA ILE A 303 22.16 4.24 -14.04
C ILE A 303 21.92 5.63 -14.65
N ALA A 304 22.37 6.69 -13.98
CA ALA A 304 22.21 8.06 -14.45
C ALA A 304 23.33 8.44 -15.43
N THR A 305 22.99 9.27 -16.42
CA THR A 305 23.95 9.92 -17.31
C THR A 305 24.70 11.04 -16.59
N GLU A 306 25.90 11.39 -17.07
CA GLU A 306 26.64 12.52 -16.50
C GLU A 306 25.87 13.85 -16.55
N MET A 307 25.01 14.03 -17.55
CA MET A 307 24.15 15.21 -17.66
C MET A 307 23.08 15.22 -16.54
N GLU A 308 22.49 14.06 -16.24
CA GLU A 308 21.49 13.91 -15.17
C GLU A 308 22.12 14.12 -13.79
N LYS A 309 23.33 13.62 -13.56
CA LYS A 309 24.09 13.89 -12.33
C LYS A 309 24.36 15.37 -12.15
N ALA A 310 24.87 16.05 -13.19
CA ALA A 310 25.12 17.49 -13.17
C ALA A 310 23.84 18.32 -13.01
N GLN A 311 22.69 17.81 -13.47
CA GLN A 311 21.40 18.46 -13.27
C GLN A 311 20.96 18.30 -11.81
N TRP A 312 21.07 17.11 -11.22
CA TRP A 312 20.74 16.86 -9.83
C TRP A 312 21.52 17.74 -8.85
N GLU A 313 22.84 17.88 -9.05
CA GLU A 313 23.70 18.71 -8.21
C GLU A 313 23.28 20.19 -8.14
N LYS A 314 22.60 20.69 -9.16
CA LYS A 314 22.09 22.06 -9.21
C LYS A 314 20.76 22.25 -8.49
N LEU A 315 20.07 21.15 -8.10
CA LEU A 315 18.78 21.21 -7.45
C LEU A 315 18.97 21.39 -5.94
N SER A 316 18.49 22.49 -5.39
CA SER A 316 18.62 22.82 -3.98
C SER A 316 17.36 22.52 -3.16
N ASP A 317 16.18 22.54 -3.79
CA ASP A 317 14.90 22.38 -3.11
C ASP A 317 14.30 20.98 -3.35
N LEU A 318 13.50 20.54 -2.39
CA LEU A 318 12.90 19.20 -2.37
C LEU A 318 11.93 18.97 -3.55
N ALA A 319 11.21 20.02 -3.93
CA ALA A 319 10.23 19.93 -5.00
C ALA A 319 10.88 19.67 -6.36
N SER A 320 11.94 20.43 -6.66
CA SER A 320 12.74 20.23 -7.88
C SER A 320 13.38 18.85 -7.93
N LYS A 321 13.84 18.32 -6.76
CA LYS A 321 14.38 16.97 -6.65
C LYS A 321 13.34 15.89 -6.88
N ARG A 322 12.12 16.04 -6.31
CA ARG A 322 11.00 15.15 -6.57
C ARG A 322 10.61 15.09 -8.05
N LYS A 323 10.48 16.27 -8.66
CA LYS A 323 10.17 16.40 -10.10
C LYS A 323 11.26 15.77 -10.98
N PHE A 324 12.51 15.97 -10.62
CA PHE A 324 13.63 15.36 -11.33
C PHE A 324 13.56 13.83 -11.28
N LEU A 325 13.36 13.23 -10.11
CA LEU A 325 13.26 11.77 -9.94
C LEU A 325 12.05 11.19 -10.68
N SER A 326 10.90 11.85 -10.62
CA SER A 326 9.73 11.45 -11.41
C SER A 326 10.07 11.41 -12.90
N SER A 327 10.63 12.50 -13.44
CA SER A 327 11.03 12.58 -14.85
C SER A 327 12.15 11.59 -15.21
N PHE A 328 13.07 11.32 -14.29
CA PHE A 328 14.15 10.36 -14.46
C PHE A 328 13.63 8.94 -14.67
N TRP A 329 12.68 8.53 -13.86
CA TRP A 329 12.05 7.21 -13.98
C TRP A 329 11.04 7.13 -15.12
N GLU A 330 10.27 8.19 -15.37
CA GLU A 330 9.37 8.24 -16.52
C GLU A 330 10.10 8.08 -17.85
N LYS A 331 11.27 8.70 -18.02
CA LYS A 331 12.11 8.51 -19.22
C LYS A 331 12.53 7.06 -19.43
N ARG A 332 12.70 6.32 -18.32
CA ARG A 332 13.13 4.93 -18.30
C ARG A 332 11.98 3.93 -18.24
N ASN A 333 10.74 4.40 -18.17
CA ASN A 333 9.59 3.52 -18.22
C ASN A 333 9.47 2.88 -19.62
N PRO A 334 9.58 1.54 -19.74
CA PRO A 334 9.48 0.85 -21.03
C PRO A 334 8.09 0.93 -21.63
N ASP A 335 7.05 0.98 -20.79
CA ASP A 335 5.66 1.17 -21.19
C ASP A 335 5.11 2.48 -20.66
N LYS A 336 5.06 3.48 -21.54
CA LYS A 336 4.53 4.81 -21.22
C LYS A 336 3.01 4.88 -21.14
N SER A 337 2.32 3.80 -21.43
CA SER A 337 0.88 3.68 -21.27
C SER A 337 0.49 3.12 -19.89
N SER A 338 1.43 2.50 -19.18
CA SER A 338 1.27 1.98 -17.82
C SER A 338 1.60 3.05 -16.78
N SER A 339 0.79 3.13 -15.73
CA SER A 339 1.09 3.93 -14.54
C SER A 339 2.17 3.28 -13.66
N VAL A 340 2.43 1.99 -13.85
CA VAL A 340 3.46 1.24 -13.14
C VAL A 340 4.76 1.24 -13.96
N ASN A 341 5.82 1.78 -13.37
CA ASN A 341 7.15 1.70 -13.97
C ASN A 341 7.84 0.41 -13.51
N GLU A 342 7.68 -0.66 -14.30
CA GLU A 342 8.27 -1.97 -13.99
C GLU A 342 9.79 -1.93 -13.86
N LEU A 343 10.48 -1.13 -14.67
CA LEU A 343 11.93 -0.99 -14.57
C LEU A 343 12.34 -0.38 -13.23
N LYS A 344 11.62 0.65 -12.76
CA LYS A 344 11.84 1.28 -11.44
C LYS A 344 11.61 0.26 -10.33
N ASN A 345 10.50 -0.46 -10.37
CA ASN A 345 10.16 -1.45 -9.34
C ASN A 345 11.21 -2.56 -9.28
N ALA A 346 11.54 -3.16 -10.41
CA ALA A 346 12.59 -4.19 -10.50
C ALA A 346 13.97 -3.67 -10.04
N TYR A 347 14.26 -2.40 -10.27
CA TYR A 347 15.49 -1.78 -9.80
C TYR A 347 15.55 -1.68 -8.28
N TYR A 348 14.49 -1.16 -7.65
CA TYR A 348 14.46 -1.04 -6.19
C TYR A 348 14.30 -2.37 -5.47
N GLU A 349 13.67 -3.36 -6.08
CA GLU A 349 13.70 -4.74 -5.57
C GLU A 349 15.12 -5.30 -5.50
N ARG A 350 15.95 -5.06 -6.53
CA ARG A 350 17.38 -5.43 -6.51
C ARG A 350 18.14 -4.66 -5.43
N VAL A 351 17.90 -3.37 -5.28
CA VAL A 351 18.50 -2.58 -4.19
C VAL A 351 18.13 -3.16 -2.82
N ALA A 352 16.86 -3.51 -2.62
CA ALA A 352 16.41 -4.15 -1.38
C ALA A 352 17.05 -5.53 -1.17
N TYR A 353 17.19 -6.32 -2.24
CA TYR A 353 17.86 -7.62 -2.19
C TYR A 353 19.33 -7.47 -1.78
N VAL A 354 20.10 -6.58 -2.42
CA VAL A 354 21.53 -6.41 -2.09
C VAL A 354 21.73 -5.84 -0.69
N ASN A 355 20.82 -5.00 -0.20
CA ASN A 355 20.87 -4.51 1.17
C ASN A 355 20.72 -5.64 2.19
N ARG A 356 19.78 -6.57 1.94
CA ARG A 356 19.56 -7.73 2.81
C ARG A 356 20.70 -8.75 2.77
N ASN A 357 21.29 -8.96 1.60
CA ASN A 357 22.24 -10.07 1.39
C ASN A 357 23.71 -9.66 1.47
N TYR A 358 24.03 -8.39 1.25
CA TYR A 358 25.40 -7.88 1.21
C TYR A 358 25.63 -6.70 2.14
N GLY A 359 24.60 -6.23 2.87
CA GLY A 359 24.74 -5.28 3.96
C GLY A 359 25.40 -5.92 5.18
N ASN A 360 26.04 -5.10 6.02
CA ASN A 360 26.56 -5.55 7.30
C ASN A 360 25.56 -5.23 8.43
N LEU A 361 25.75 -5.85 9.61
CA LEU A 361 24.83 -5.72 10.76
C LEU A 361 24.69 -4.29 11.32
N SER A 362 25.59 -3.38 10.98
CA SER A 362 25.58 -1.98 11.46
C SER A 362 25.09 -0.97 10.40
N GLN A 363 25.14 -1.33 9.11
CA GLN A 363 24.72 -0.47 8.01
C GLN A 363 24.05 -1.36 6.95
N ASN A 364 22.74 -1.19 6.77
CA ASN A 364 21.95 -1.92 5.79
C ASN A 364 22.13 -1.32 4.38
N GLU A 365 23.40 -1.05 3.99
CA GLU A 365 23.76 -0.41 2.73
C GLU A 365 24.53 -1.36 1.80
N GLY A 366 23.95 -2.54 1.58
CA GLY A 366 24.55 -3.56 0.71
C GLY A 366 24.82 -3.07 -0.71
N TRP A 367 24.03 -2.09 -1.18
CA TRP A 367 24.21 -1.45 -2.48
C TRP A 367 25.53 -0.67 -2.63
N LYS A 368 26.16 -0.26 -1.53
CA LYS A 368 27.48 0.40 -1.52
C LYS A 368 28.64 -0.59 -1.63
N THR A 369 28.41 -1.88 -1.42
CA THR A 369 29.44 -2.90 -1.53
C THR A 369 29.77 -3.23 -3.00
N ASP A 370 30.99 -3.74 -3.26
CA ASP A 370 31.38 -4.15 -4.62
C ASP A 370 30.43 -5.22 -5.21
N ARG A 371 29.94 -6.13 -4.36
CA ARG A 371 28.96 -7.15 -4.76
C ARG A 371 27.60 -6.54 -5.08
N GLY A 372 27.14 -5.59 -4.27
CA GLY A 372 25.88 -4.89 -4.50
C GLY A 372 25.89 -4.01 -5.75
N ARG A 373 27.03 -3.45 -6.09
CA ARG A 373 27.18 -2.63 -7.31
C ARG A 373 27.14 -3.43 -8.60
N VAL A 374 27.57 -4.68 -8.56
CA VAL A 374 27.61 -5.58 -9.73
C VAL A 374 26.27 -6.30 -9.94
N TYR A 375 25.48 -6.49 -8.90
CA TYR A 375 24.18 -7.16 -8.95
C TYR A 375 23.10 -6.30 -9.58
#